data_8ef5f53da05385b527d87b48d1c20d09
#
_entry.id   8ef5f53da05385b527d87b48d1c20d09
#
_cell.length_a   1.000
_cell.length_b   1.000
_cell.length_c   1.000
_cell.angle_alpha   90.00
_cell.angle_beta   90.00
_cell.angle_gamma   90.00
#
_symmetry.space_group_name_H-M   'P 1'
#
loop_
_entity.id
_entity.type
_entity.pdbx_description
1 polymer ?
#
loop_
_entity_poly.entity_id
_entity_poly.type
_entity_poly.pdbx_seq_one_letter_code
_entity_poly.pdbx_strand_id
1 'polypeptide(L)'
;RCLSRGLGDVYKRQELWNSGNESDKDVVRKQKRKLSYYSNIYVVKDPTNPANEGKVFLFKYGKKIFDKIMEAMQPEFEDESPINPFDFWQGANFKLKIVKKDGFWNYDKSEFDSVAPLLDDDDALEAIWKKEYSLAAVTAADQFKSYEDLERRLKYVLGKKPAQSRFIPDSELEDESEGYNVDG
;
A
#
# COMPACT_ATOMS: atom_id res chain seq x y z
N ARG A 1 -8.63 18.80 -18.12
CA ARG A 1 -7.34 19.54 -18.16
C ARG A 1 -6.24 18.97 -17.23
N CYS A 2 -6.55 18.06 -16.30
CA CYS A 2 -5.53 17.41 -15.45
C CYS A 2 -4.81 16.21 -16.10
N LEU A 3 -5.38 15.58 -17.11
CA LEU A 3 -4.81 14.38 -17.75
C LEU A 3 -3.54 14.66 -18.57
N SER A 4 -3.41 15.86 -19.16
CA SER A 4 -2.25 16.18 -20.02
C SER A 4 -0.94 16.43 -19.27
N ARG A 5 -0.98 16.90 -18.02
CA ARG A 5 0.22 17.12 -17.20
C ARG A 5 0.81 15.80 -16.69
N GLY A 6 -0.03 14.81 -16.38
CA GLY A 6 0.42 13.50 -15.93
C GLY A 6 1.09 12.67 -17.02
N LEU A 7 0.68 12.80 -18.30
CA LEU A 7 1.29 12.06 -19.41
C LEU A 7 2.73 12.54 -19.70
N GLY A 8 2.96 13.85 -19.72
CA GLY A 8 4.30 14.41 -19.97
C GLY A 8 5.36 13.91 -18.98
N ASP A 9 4.99 13.78 -17.70
CA ASP A 9 5.89 13.27 -16.66
C ASP A 9 6.15 11.75 -16.80
N VAL A 10 5.18 11.00 -17.32
CA VAL A 10 5.33 9.56 -17.58
C VAL A 10 6.32 9.34 -18.74
N TYR A 11 6.15 10.04 -19.87
CA TYR A 11 7.05 9.94 -21.01
C TYR A 11 8.48 10.35 -20.66
N LYS A 12 8.65 11.48 -19.97
CA LYS A 12 9.98 11.95 -19.57
C LYS A 12 10.71 10.98 -18.65
N ARG A 13 9.99 10.32 -17.74
CA ARG A 13 10.56 9.27 -16.89
C ARG A 13 10.91 8.02 -17.69
N GLN A 14 10.13 7.67 -18.70
CA GLN A 14 10.40 6.54 -19.57
C GLN A 14 11.63 6.78 -20.44
N GLU A 15 11.82 7.99 -20.96
CA GLU A 15 13.04 8.38 -21.67
C GLU A 15 14.29 8.26 -20.79
N LEU A 16 14.23 8.79 -19.56
CA LEU A 16 15.32 8.67 -18.58
C LEU A 16 15.59 7.20 -18.20
N TRP A 17 14.57 6.37 -18.09
CA TRP A 17 14.74 4.94 -17.82
C TRP A 17 15.42 4.22 -18.97
N ASN A 18 15.03 4.55 -20.20
CA ASN A 18 15.56 3.94 -21.43
C ASN A 18 16.94 4.50 -21.85
N SER A 19 17.44 5.55 -21.21
CA SER A 19 18.77 6.12 -21.49
C SER A 19 19.92 5.14 -21.22
N GLY A 20 19.66 4.07 -20.45
CA GLY A 20 20.65 3.09 -20.04
C GLY A 20 21.61 3.55 -18.95
N ASN A 21 21.56 4.81 -18.56
CA ASN A 21 22.44 5.40 -17.55
C ASN A 21 21.88 5.14 -16.13
N GLU A 22 22.71 4.58 -15.24
CA GLU A 22 22.28 4.29 -13.86
C GLU A 22 21.92 5.55 -13.08
N SER A 23 22.57 6.69 -13.32
CA SER A 23 22.20 7.93 -12.64
C SER A 23 20.80 8.41 -13.03
N ASP A 24 20.39 8.20 -14.28
CA ASP A 24 19.04 8.55 -14.74
C ASP A 24 18.00 7.60 -14.18
N LYS A 25 18.32 6.30 -14.07
CA LYS A 25 17.46 5.31 -13.41
C LYS A 25 17.27 5.63 -11.94
N ASP A 26 18.30 6.09 -11.24
CA ASP A 26 18.18 6.51 -9.84
C ASP A 26 17.25 7.74 -9.67
N VAL A 27 17.33 8.69 -10.60
CA VAL A 27 16.39 9.82 -10.61
C VAL A 27 14.96 9.34 -10.82
N VAL A 28 14.75 8.40 -11.76
CA VAL A 28 13.43 7.82 -12.01
C VAL A 28 12.90 7.05 -10.81
N ARG A 29 13.74 6.23 -10.15
CA ARG A 29 13.37 5.49 -8.94
C ARG A 29 12.87 6.45 -7.84
N LYS A 30 13.58 7.56 -7.61
CA LYS A 30 13.22 8.60 -6.64
C LYS A 30 11.94 9.38 -6.98
N GLN A 31 11.58 9.45 -8.25
CA GLN A 31 10.40 10.19 -8.74
C GLN A 31 9.20 9.28 -9.05
N LYS A 32 9.34 7.97 -8.90
CA LYS A 32 8.27 7.02 -9.21
C LYS A 32 7.07 7.21 -8.27
N ARG A 33 5.86 7.23 -8.84
CA ARG A 33 4.63 7.19 -8.05
C ARG A 33 4.53 5.84 -7.33
N LYS A 34 4.19 5.88 -6.05
CA LYS A 34 3.86 4.69 -5.26
C LYS A 34 2.35 4.68 -5.04
N LEU A 35 1.69 3.64 -5.53
CA LEU A 35 0.28 3.40 -5.27
C LEU A 35 0.17 2.56 -4.00
N SER A 36 -0.65 3.01 -3.06
CA SER A 36 -0.93 2.30 -1.82
C SER A 36 -2.45 2.18 -1.65
N TYR A 37 -2.86 1.09 -1.06
CA TYR A 37 -4.25 0.80 -0.75
C TYR A 37 -4.43 0.78 0.76
N TYR A 38 -5.61 1.12 1.21
CA TYR A 38 -5.95 1.12 2.63
C TYR A 38 -7.25 0.36 2.86
N SER A 39 -7.28 -0.44 3.90
CA SER A 39 -8.49 -1.09 4.40
C SER A 39 -8.48 -1.16 5.92
N ASN A 40 -9.64 -1.27 6.52
CA ASN A 40 -9.74 -1.71 7.89
C ASN A 40 -9.46 -3.21 7.97
N ILE A 41 -8.74 -3.63 8.99
CA ILE A 41 -8.51 -5.03 9.29
C ILE A 41 -8.82 -5.31 10.76
N TYR A 42 -9.38 -6.47 11.02
CA TYR A 42 -9.50 -7.04 12.35
C TYR A 42 -8.45 -8.13 12.52
N VAL A 43 -7.66 -8.06 13.59
CA VAL A 43 -6.60 -9.04 13.84
C VAL A 43 -7.19 -10.22 14.60
N VAL A 44 -7.41 -11.31 13.90
CA VAL A 44 -7.90 -12.57 14.50
C VAL A 44 -6.80 -13.24 15.30
N LYS A 45 -5.60 -13.32 14.74
CA LYS A 45 -4.43 -13.96 15.38
C LYS A 45 -3.13 -13.31 14.93
N ASP A 46 -2.27 -12.99 15.90
CA ASP A 46 -0.91 -12.48 15.67
C ASP A 46 0.08 -13.20 16.59
N PRO A 47 0.70 -14.30 16.12
CA PRO A 47 1.66 -15.05 16.93
C PRO A 47 2.89 -14.24 17.35
N THR A 48 3.20 -13.17 16.59
CA THR A 48 4.38 -12.32 16.86
C THR A 48 4.07 -11.30 17.96
N ASN A 49 2.85 -10.78 17.98
CA ASN A 49 2.41 -9.83 18.99
C ASN A 49 0.94 -10.06 19.38
N PRO A 50 0.67 -10.97 20.35
CA PRO A 50 -0.69 -11.30 20.79
C PRO A 50 -1.48 -10.08 21.29
N ALA A 51 -0.81 -8.99 21.65
CA ALA A 51 -1.49 -7.77 22.09
C ALA A 51 -2.29 -7.08 20.96
N ASN A 52 -2.07 -7.45 19.71
CA ASN A 52 -2.83 -6.94 18.56
C ASN A 52 -4.16 -7.70 18.34
N GLU A 53 -4.28 -8.92 18.85
CA GLU A 53 -5.46 -9.75 18.66
C GLU A 53 -6.73 -9.08 19.19
N GLY A 54 -7.82 -9.22 18.47
CA GLY A 54 -9.11 -8.60 18.82
C GLY A 54 -9.21 -7.09 18.56
N LYS A 55 -8.24 -6.50 17.84
CA LYS A 55 -8.23 -5.07 17.54
C LYS A 55 -8.45 -4.79 16.07
N VAL A 56 -9.02 -3.62 15.80
CA VAL A 56 -9.18 -3.06 14.45
C VAL A 56 -8.03 -2.11 14.16
N PHE A 57 -7.41 -2.23 13.00
CA PHE A 57 -6.35 -1.35 12.52
C PHE A 57 -6.62 -0.87 11.10
N LEU A 58 -6.10 0.31 10.77
CA LEU A 58 -5.99 0.77 9.41
C LEU A 58 -4.73 0.15 8.78
N PHE A 59 -4.91 -0.68 7.76
CA PHE A 59 -3.83 -1.40 7.09
C PHE A 59 -3.52 -0.78 5.74
N LYS A 60 -2.25 -0.42 5.55
CA LYS A 60 -1.71 0.08 4.27
C LYS A 60 -0.97 -1.04 3.56
N TYR A 61 -1.29 -1.28 2.31
CA TYR A 61 -0.67 -2.35 1.51
C TYR A 61 -0.42 -1.94 0.07
N GLY A 62 0.43 -2.70 -0.61
CA GLY A 62 0.82 -2.48 -1.99
C GLY A 62 0.04 -3.35 -2.98
N LYS A 63 0.44 -3.25 -4.25
CA LYS A 63 -0.22 -3.94 -5.37
C LYS A 63 -0.34 -5.45 -5.17
N LYS A 64 0.69 -6.14 -4.66
CA LYS A 64 0.68 -7.60 -4.49
C LYS A 64 -0.47 -8.12 -3.61
N ILE A 65 -0.73 -7.44 -2.50
CA ILE A 65 -1.86 -7.80 -1.62
C ILE A 65 -3.18 -7.41 -2.28
N PHE A 66 -3.23 -6.25 -2.94
CA PHE A 66 -4.41 -5.82 -3.68
C PHE A 66 -4.80 -6.83 -4.77
N ASP A 67 -3.83 -7.30 -5.55
CA ASP A 67 -4.08 -8.29 -6.61
C ASP A 67 -4.67 -9.59 -6.05
N LYS A 68 -4.16 -10.07 -4.89
CA LYS A 68 -4.74 -11.24 -4.20
C LYS A 68 -6.17 -11.03 -3.73
N ILE A 69 -6.50 -9.82 -3.26
CA ILE A 69 -7.87 -9.46 -2.90
C ILE A 69 -8.76 -9.47 -4.13
N MET A 70 -8.30 -8.88 -5.23
CA MET A 70 -9.06 -8.85 -6.49
C MET A 70 -9.23 -10.24 -7.10
N GLU A 71 -8.21 -11.09 -7.04
CA GLU A 71 -8.26 -12.49 -7.48
C GLU A 71 -9.31 -13.28 -6.68
N ALA A 72 -9.38 -13.09 -5.36
CA ALA A 72 -10.41 -13.71 -4.54
C ALA A 72 -11.83 -13.20 -4.86
N MET A 73 -11.98 -11.90 -5.15
CA MET A 73 -13.27 -11.30 -5.50
C MET A 73 -13.72 -11.61 -6.93
N GLN A 74 -12.77 -11.81 -7.84
CA GLN A 74 -13.00 -12.05 -9.26
C GLN A 74 -12.04 -13.14 -9.75
N PRO A 75 -12.31 -14.42 -9.39
CA PRO A 75 -11.48 -15.54 -9.80
C PRO A 75 -11.45 -15.68 -11.33
N GLU A 76 -10.33 -16.17 -11.87
CA GLU A 76 -10.15 -16.38 -13.30
C GLU A 76 -10.90 -17.62 -13.82
N PHE A 77 -11.09 -18.63 -12.95
CA PHE A 77 -11.66 -19.92 -13.34
C PHE A 77 -13.14 -19.99 -12.95
N GLU A 78 -13.95 -20.58 -13.85
CA GLU A 78 -15.41 -20.71 -13.66
C GLU A 78 -15.80 -21.68 -12.52
N ASP A 79 -14.90 -22.56 -12.11
CA ASP A 79 -15.08 -23.50 -11.00
C ASP A 79 -14.73 -22.91 -9.64
N GLU A 80 -14.13 -21.72 -9.61
CA GLU A 80 -13.84 -20.98 -8.38
C GLU A 80 -15.03 -20.09 -7.98
N SER A 81 -15.38 -20.12 -6.72
CA SER A 81 -16.44 -19.25 -6.18
C SER A 81 -15.85 -17.91 -5.73
N PRO A 82 -16.39 -16.77 -6.18
CA PRO A 82 -15.92 -15.47 -5.74
C PRO A 82 -16.13 -15.30 -4.24
N ILE A 83 -15.11 -14.76 -3.57
CA ILE A 83 -15.12 -14.47 -2.15
C ILE A 83 -14.99 -12.96 -1.96
N ASN A 84 -15.91 -12.34 -1.20
CA ASN A 84 -15.74 -10.96 -0.75
C ASN A 84 -15.04 -10.94 0.62
N PRO A 85 -13.72 -10.66 0.71
CA PRO A 85 -12.99 -10.69 1.97
C PRO A 85 -13.44 -9.61 2.98
N PHE A 86 -14.26 -8.65 2.54
CA PHE A 86 -14.78 -7.57 3.38
C PHE A 86 -16.18 -7.85 3.95
N ASP A 87 -16.73 -9.03 3.66
CA ASP A 87 -18.00 -9.46 4.22
C ASP A 87 -17.78 -10.10 5.60
N PHE A 88 -18.56 -9.71 6.59
CA PHE A 88 -18.43 -10.21 7.96
C PHE A 88 -18.95 -11.64 8.13
N TRP A 89 -19.91 -12.07 7.30
CA TRP A 89 -20.57 -13.37 7.41
C TRP A 89 -20.08 -14.38 6.37
N GLN A 90 -19.78 -13.90 5.16
CA GLN A 90 -19.37 -14.73 4.03
C GLN A 90 -17.97 -14.36 3.51
N GLY A 91 -17.18 -13.73 4.35
CA GLY A 91 -15.80 -13.37 4.04
C GLY A 91 -14.83 -14.52 4.28
N ALA A 92 -13.55 -14.19 4.21
CA ALA A 92 -12.48 -15.13 4.50
C ALA A 92 -11.32 -14.45 5.21
N ASN A 93 -10.70 -15.16 6.15
CA ASN A 93 -9.52 -14.65 6.82
C ASN A 93 -8.31 -14.64 5.88
N PHE A 94 -7.57 -13.53 5.88
CA PHE A 94 -6.34 -13.40 5.12
C PHE A 94 -5.13 -13.81 5.96
N LYS A 95 -4.44 -14.88 5.57
CA LYS A 95 -3.22 -15.36 6.20
C LYS A 95 -2.02 -14.60 5.62
N LEU A 96 -1.62 -13.51 6.27
CA LEU A 96 -0.49 -12.71 5.85
C LEU A 96 0.83 -13.43 6.18
N LYS A 97 1.56 -13.86 5.17
CA LYS A 97 2.89 -14.47 5.28
C LYS A 97 3.93 -13.53 4.70
N ILE A 98 4.79 -13.01 5.56
CA ILE A 98 5.85 -12.08 5.18
C ILE A 98 7.17 -12.83 5.19
N VAL A 99 7.84 -12.91 4.05
CA VAL A 99 9.13 -13.59 3.89
C VAL A 99 10.13 -12.61 3.29
N LYS A 100 11.36 -12.60 3.80
CA LYS A 100 12.45 -11.84 3.18
C LYS A 100 13.11 -12.69 2.11
N LYS A 101 13.05 -12.25 0.83
CA LYS A 101 13.66 -12.90 -0.32
C LYS A 101 14.56 -11.88 -1.02
N ASP A 102 15.83 -12.21 -1.22
CA ASP A 102 16.82 -11.36 -1.89
C ASP A 102 16.93 -9.94 -1.31
N GLY A 103 16.74 -9.81 0.01
CA GLY A 103 16.75 -8.52 0.70
C GLY A 103 15.42 -7.78 0.76
N PHE A 104 14.39 -8.24 0.02
CA PHE A 104 13.09 -7.59 -0.08
C PHE A 104 11.99 -8.38 0.64
N TRP A 105 11.02 -7.66 1.21
CA TRP A 105 9.82 -8.25 1.79
C TRP A 105 8.90 -8.80 0.69
N ASN A 106 8.54 -10.06 0.81
CA ASN A 106 7.71 -10.77 -0.14
C ASN A 106 6.46 -11.31 0.53
N TYR A 107 5.32 -11.14 -0.12
CA TYR A 107 3.97 -11.50 0.36
C TYR A 107 3.32 -12.61 -0.48
N ASP A 108 4.04 -13.19 -1.43
CA ASP A 108 3.50 -14.14 -2.42
C ASP A 108 2.88 -15.39 -1.79
N LYS A 109 3.37 -15.78 -0.61
CA LYS A 109 2.85 -16.93 0.15
C LYS A 109 1.61 -16.61 0.98
N SER A 110 1.14 -15.36 0.96
CA SER A 110 -0.09 -14.98 1.64
C SER A 110 -1.30 -15.53 0.88
N GLU A 111 -2.32 -15.96 1.59
CA GLU A 111 -3.49 -16.63 1.02
C GLU A 111 -4.74 -16.36 1.84
N PHE A 112 -5.91 -16.50 1.23
CA PHE A 112 -7.18 -16.52 1.95
C PHE A 112 -7.47 -17.91 2.50
N ASP A 113 -8.15 -17.94 3.63
CA ASP A 113 -8.71 -19.19 4.19
C ASP A 113 -10.04 -19.53 3.53
N SER A 114 -10.65 -20.63 3.94
CA SER A 114 -12.01 -20.96 3.55
C SER A 114 -13.00 -19.89 4.05
N VAL A 115 -14.10 -19.72 3.32
CA VAL A 115 -15.20 -18.81 3.71
C VAL A 115 -15.72 -19.19 5.08
N ALA A 116 -15.79 -18.23 5.97
CA ALA A 116 -16.31 -18.36 7.31
C ALA A 116 -16.73 -16.99 7.87
N PRO A 117 -17.71 -16.92 8.76
CA PRO A 117 -18.03 -15.69 9.46
C PRO A 117 -16.84 -15.24 10.31
N LEU A 118 -16.68 -13.92 10.44
CA LEU A 118 -15.61 -13.35 11.25
C LEU A 118 -15.78 -13.69 12.74
N LEU A 119 -17.00 -13.59 13.23
CA LEU A 119 -17.43 -13.99 14.57
C LEU A 119 -18.87 -14.56 14.48
N ASP A 120 -19.24 -15.38 15.45
CA ASP A 120 -20.58 -15.98 15.54
C ASP A 120 -21.62 -15.07 16.21
N ASP A 121 -21.19 -13.94 16.78
CA ASP A 121 -22.02 -13.02 17.54
C ASP A 121 -22.18 -11.69 16.79
N ASP A 122 -23.42 -11.35 16.43
CA ASP A 122 -23.75 -10.13 15.70
C ASP A 122 -23.49 -8.85 16.52
N ASP A 123 -23.66 -8.87 17.83
CA ASP A 123 -23.37 -7.73 18.71
C ASP A 123 -21.87 -7.45 18.73
N ALA A 124 -21.05 -8.50 18.71
CA ALA A 124 -19.61 -8.39 18.62
C ALA A 124 -19.17 -7.87 17.24
N LEU A 125 -19.82 -8.29 16.16
CA LEU A 125 -19.58 -7.76 14.81
C LEU A 125 -19.92 -6.27 14.72
N GLU A 126 -21.06 -5.84 15.29
CA GLU A 126 -21.43 -4.42 15.36
C GLU A 126 -20.39 -3.60 16.15
N ALA A 127 -19.90 -4.16 17.26
CA ALA A 127 -18.85 -3.50 18.06
C ALA A 127 -17.53 -3.34 17.31
N ILE A 128 -17.17 -4.28 16.40
CA ILE A 128 -16.02 -4.17 15.51
C ILE A 128 -16.27 -3.10 14.46
N TRP A 129 -17.42 -3.13 13.79
CA TRP A 129 -17.80 -2.15 12.78
C TRP A 129 -17.75 -0.71 13.31
N LYS A 130 -18.23 -0.47 14.53
CA LYS A 130 -18.16 0.85 15.19
C LYS A 130 -16.73 1.33 15.49
N LYS A 131 -15.75 0.43 15.50
CA LYS A 131 -14.32 0.75 15.72
C LYS A 131 -13.55 0.99 14.42
N GLU A 132 -14.17 0.85 13.26
CA GLU A 132 -13.53 1.06 11.99
C GLU A 132 -13.10 2.52 11.80
N TYR A 133 -11.95 2.68 11.15
CA TYR A 133 -11.43 3.99 10.76
C TYR A 133 -12.11 4.49 9.49
N SER A 134 -12.38 5.77 9.43
CA SER A 134 -12.90 6.39 8.21
C SER A 134 -11.83 6.37 7.10
N LEU A 135 -12.07 5.58 6.05
CA LEU A 135 -11.18 5.55 4.89
C LEU A 135 -11.20 6.88 4.11
N ALA A 136 -12.29 7.63 4.16
CA ALA A 136 -12.39 8.95 3.57
C ALA A 136 -11.40 9.95 4.23
N ALA A 137 -11.09 9.79 5.50
CA ALA A 137 -10.12 10.62 6.20
C ALA A 137 -8.70 10.47 5.65
N VAL A 138 -8.35 9.29 5.08
CA VAL A 138 -7.03 9.06 4.48
C VAL A 138 -6.83 9.87 3.19
N THR A 139 -7.93 10.21 2.50
CA THR A 139 -7.94 10.97 1.25
C THR A 139 -8.43 12.40 1.43
N ALA A 140 -8.61 12.85 2.66
CA ALA A 140 -9.04 14.21 2.97
C ALA A 140 -7.97 15.24 2.56
N ALA A 141 -8.39 16.45 2.26
CA ALA A 141 -7.51 17.50 1.73
C ALA A 141 -6.34 17.85 2.65
N ASP A 142 -6.53 17.72 3.96
CA ASP A 142 -5.53 17.97 5.00
C ASP A 142 -4.41 16.92 5.04
N GLN A 143 -4.63 15.75 4.43
CA GLN A 143 -3.63 14.69 4.30
C GLN A 143 -2.64 14.94 3.16
N PHE A 144 -2.91 15.91 2.29
CA PHE A 144 -2.01 16.26 1.19
C PHE A 144 -1.09 17.41 1.58
N LYS A 145 0.20 17.22 1.32
CA LYS A 145 1.20 18.27 1.53
C LYS A 145 0.94 19.46 0.60
N SER A 146 1.26 20.65 1.05
CA SER A 146 1.14 21.87 0.23
C SER A 146 2.04 21.79 -1.01
N TYR A 147 1.72 22.56 -2.04
CA TYR A 147 2.59 22.66 -3.23
C TYR A 147 4.02 23.08 -2.87
N GLU A 148 4.15 23.99 -1.93
CA GLU A 148 5.45 24.51 -1.48
C GLU A 148 6.28 23.45 -0.77
N ASP A 149 5.65 22.59 0.04
CA ASP A 149 6.34 21.50 0.70
C ASP A 149 6.76 20.41 -0.31
N LEU A 150 5.89 20.11 -1.27
CA LEU A 150 6.21 19.17 -2.36
C LEU A 150 7.33 19.69 -3.26
N GLU A 151 7.34 20.99 -3.58
CA GLU A 151 8.41 21.62 -4.36
C GLU A 151 9.74 21.60 -3.60
N ARG A 152 9.71 21.88 -2.29
CA ARG A 152 10.89 21.83 -1.41
C ARG A 152 11.47 20.41 -1.37
N ARG A 153 10.60 19.41 -1.17
CA ARG A 153 11.01 18.00 -1.18
C ARG A 153 11.61 17.59 -2.52
N LEU A 154 10.98 17.97 -3.62
CA LEU A 154 11.49 17.69 -4.96
C LEU A 154 12.89 18.29 -5.19
N LYS A 155 13.11 19.55 -4.80
CA LYS A 155 14.42 20.22 -4.88
C LYS A 155 15.47 19.50 -4.05
N TYR A 156 15.11 19.02 -2.86
CA TYR A 156 15.99 18.26 -2.00
C TYR A 156 16.39 16.92 -2.63
N VAL A 157 15.42 16.15 -3.10
CA VAL A 157 15.63 14.82 -3.73
C VAL A 157 16.46 14.93 -5.00
N LEU A 158 16.33 16.03 -5.75
CA LEU A 158 17.14 16.29 -6.95
C LEU A 158 18.53 16.86 -6.65
N GLY A 159 18.95 16.94 -5.38
CA GLY A 159 20.22 17.49 -4.96
C GLY A 159 20.35 19.02 -5.10
N LYS A 160 19.27 19.71 -5.40
CA LYS A 160 19.20 21.16 -5.41
C LYS A 160 18.96 21.62 -3.95
N LYS A 161 20.04 21.84 -3.18
CA LYS A 161 19.94 22.27 -1.78
C LYS A 161 19.06 23.54 -1.69
N PRO A 162 18.00 23.54 -0.88
CA PRO A 162 17.26 24.75 -0.56
C PRO A 162 18.13 25.63 0.34
N ALA A 163 18.11 26.93 0.11
CA ALA A 163 18.63 27.87 1.09
C ALA A 163 17.77 27.78 2.36
N GLN A 164 18.38 27.33 3.47
CA GLN A 164 17.78 27.15 4.81
C GLN A 164 16.58 26.21 4.87
N SER A 165 16.79 24.96 5.23
CA SER A 165 15.74 23.96 5.44
C SER A 165 15.56 23.63 6.93
N ARG A 166 14.32 23.51 7.33
CA ARG A 166 13.97 22.72 8.51
C ARG A 166 14.27 21.25 8.23
N PHE A 167 14.88 20.60 9.20
CA PHE A 167 15.23 19.19 9.22
C PHE A 167 14.05 18.30 8.80
N ILE A 168 14.24 17.49 7.77
CA ILE A 168 13.32 16.41 7.39
C ILE A 168 13.86 15.16 8.08
N PRO A 169 13.10 14.51 8.98
CA PRO A 169 13.58 13.31 9.66
C PRO A 169 13.93 12.20 8.65
N ASP A 170 15.05 11.52 8.86
CA ASP A 170 15.53 10.40 8.02
C ASP A 170 14.52 9.25 7.92
N SER A 171 13.65 9.09 8.93
CA SER A 171 12.58 8.09 8.92
C SER A 171 11.57 8.23 7.78
N GLU A 172 11.43 9.43 7.19
CA GLU A 172 10.60 9.61 5.98
C GLU A 172 11.32 9.23 4.68
N LEU A 173 12.66 9.07 4.71
CA LEU A 173 13.47 8.73 3.53
C LEU A 173 13.69 7.22 3.42
N GLU A 174 13.73 6.50 4.53
CA GLU A 174 13.97 5.05 4.55
C GLU A 174 12.79 4.23 4.02
N ASP A 175 11.56 4.74 4.12
CA ASP A 175 10.35 4.09 3.61
C ASP A 175 10.29 4.09 2.05
N GLU A 176 11.18 4.82 1.37
CA GLU A 176 11.22 4.91 -0.09
C GLU A 176 12.23 3.96 -0.75
N SER A 177 13.14 3.34 0.01
CA SER A 177 14.20 2.47 -0.55
C SER A 177 13.81 0.98 -0.62
N GLU A 178 12.72 0.57 0.03
CA GLU A 178 12.33 -0.83 0.07
C GLU A 178 11.38 -1.22 -1.09
N GLY A 179 12.00 -1.64 -2.16
CA GLY A 179 11.50 -2.75 -2.96
C GLY A 179 10.55 -2.47 -4.09
N TYR A 180 11.08 -2.18 -5.26
CA TYR A 180 10.45 -2.57 -6.51
C TYR A 180 11.46 -3.27 -7.41
N ASN A 181 11.40 -4.59 -7.48
CA ASN A 181 11.83 -5.29 -8.66
C ASN A 181 10.74 -5.11 -9.72
N VAL A 182 11.12 -4.46 -10.82
CA VAL A 182 10.35 -4.46 -12.06
C VAL A 182 10.95 -5.57 -12.91
N ASP A 183 10.43 -6.78 -12.78
CA ASP A 183 10.56 -7.83 -13.79
C ASP A 183 9.17 -8.42 -14.00
N GLY A 184 8.66 -8.27 -15.24
CA GLY A 184 7.41 -8.79 -15.76
C GLY A 184 6.59 -7.74 -16.46
#